data_9393c9635811ae092ba0ae2a0825436a
#
_entry.id   9393c9635811ae092ba0ae2a0825436a
#
_cell.length_a   1.000
_cell.length_b   1.000
_cell.length_c   1.000
_cell.angle_alpha   90.00
_cell.angle_beta   90.00
_cell.angle_gamma   90.00
#
_symmetry.space_group_name_H-M   'P 1'
#
loop_
_entity.id
_entity.type
_entity.pdbx_description
1 polymer ?
#
loop_
_entity_poly.entity_id
_entity_poly.type
_entity_poly.pdbx_seq_one_letter_code
_entity_poly.pdbx_strand_id
1 'polypeptide(L)'
;YTLCIRDRGYDRNQLMVDQVRDMFGTECESLEQLAMLSQISQAEAKKFFIEQTRLKKWRRTGIIWWNMLDCWPQISDAVVDYYFHKKLAFYYIGRVQQPVCMVCAEPENWCHKIFLCNDSNEAHTVRYIVRDGETREALCVGEAVSPANENVCVGKVKTYSGVQRLIVMEWTLEDGRRGANHYVTGYPAFDARRYAVWLGIIEKLDTPFDSAGCFA
;
A
#
# COMPACT_ATOMS: atom_id res chain seq x y z
N TYR A 1 27.91 -8.11 -7.30
CA TYR A 1 26.70 -7.83 -6.49
C TYR A 1 26.83 -8.34 -5.05
N THR A 2 27.46 -9.47 -4.81
CA THR A 2 27.63 -10.08 -3.48
C THR A 2 28.49 -9.23 -2.52
N LEU A 3 29.31 -8.32 -3.03
CA LEU A 3 30.22 -7.50 -2.25
C LEU A 3 29.59 -6.31 -1.52
N CYS A 4 28.45 -5.80 -2.01
CA CYS A 4 27.79 -4.63 -1.42
C CYS A 4 26.83 -4.97 -0.27
N ILE A 5 26.60 -6.24 0.01
CA ILE A 5 25.52 -6.72 0.88
C ILE A 5 26.01 -7.05 2.30
N ARG A 6 27.30 -7.00 2.55
CA ARG A 6 27.85 -7.26 3.88
C ARG A 6 27.75 -6.06 4.80
N ASP A 7 26.58 -5.85 5.34
CA ASP A 7 26.47 -5.04 6.53
C ASP A 7 26.44 -5.94 7.77
N ARG A 8 27.62 -6.10 8.38
CA ARG A 8 27.83 -6.61 9.76
C ARG A 8 27.10 -7.93 10.12
N GLY A 9 27.07 -8.89 9.21
CA GLY A 9 26.48 -10.20 9.46
C GLY A 9 24.97 -10.29 9.24
N TYR A 10 24.34 -9.25 8.73
CA TYR A 10 22.94 -9.26 8.33
C TYR A 10 22.88 -9.58 6.83
N ASP A 11 22.29 -10.71 6.47
CA ASP A 11 22.05 -11.05 5.07
C ASP A 11 20.71 -10.45 4.61
N ARG A 12 20.78 -9.27 3.97
CA ARG A 12 19.60 -8.58 3.45
C ARG A 12 18.88 -9.36 2.36
N ASN A 13 19.61 -10.13 1.57
CA ASN A 13 18.98 -10.98 0.56
C ASN A 13 18.15 -12.07 1.21
N GLN A 14 18.69 -12.70 2.25
CA GLN A 14 17.95 -13.71 2.99
C GLN A 14 16.70 -13.11 3.65
N LEU A 15 16.81 -11.91 4.21
CA LEU A 15 15.65 -11.20 4.76
C LEU A 15 14.53 -11.00 3.70
N MET A 16 14.90 -10.59 2.48
CA MET A 16 13.93 -10.41 1.39
C MET A 16 13.28 -11.73 0.98
N VAL A 17 14.08 -12.80 0.90
CA VAL A 17 13.56 -14.16 0.62
C VAL A 17 12.60 -14.61 1.72
N ASP A 18 12.95 -14.38 2.99
CA ASP A 18 12.11 -14.74 4.12
C ASP A 18 10.80 -13.93 4.11
N GLN A 19 10.84 -12.64 3.82
CA GLN A 19 9.63 -11.80 3.68
C GLN A 19 8.72 -12.27 2.54
N VAL A 20 9.29 -12.69 1.41
CA VAL A 20 8.50 -13.28 0.31
C VAL A 20 7.87 -14.59 0.75
N ARG A 21 8.62 -15.46 1.44
CA ARG A 21 8.09 -16.72 1.97
C ARG A 21 6.96 -16.47 2.97
N ASP A 22 7.12 -15.52 3.88
CA ASP A 22 6.11 -15.17 4.88
C ASP A 22 4.84 -14.62 4.23
N MET A 23 4.97 -13.80 3.19
CA MET A 23 3.82 -13.18 2.53
C MET A 23 3.12 -14.10 1.53
N PHE A 24 3.87 -14.89 0.75
CA PHE A 24 3.34 -15.68 -0.37
C PHE A 24 3.43 -17.19 -0.18
N GLY A 25 4.12 -17.67 0.86
CA GLY A 25 4.27 -19.11 1.13
C GLY A 25 5.05 -19.85 0.04
N THR A 26 5.84 -19.16 -0.77
CA THR A 26 6.59 -19.74 -1.88
C THR A 26 8.05 -19.35 -1.85
N GLU A 27 8.88 -20.16 -2.47
CA GLU A 27 10.26 -19.82 -2.81
C GLU A 27 10.32 -19.30 -4.25
N CYS A 28 11.23 -18.37 -4.51
CA CYS A 28 11.37 -17.79 -5.84
C CYS A 28 12.24 -18.69 -6.72
N GLU A 29 11.77 -18.98 -7.92
CA GLU A 29 12.45 -19.81 -8.91
C GLU A 29 13.41 -18.98 -9.79
N SER A 30 13.24 -17.66 -9.83
CA SER A 30 14.06 -16.73 -10.61
C SER A 30 14.30 -15.41 -9.90
N LEU A 31 15.29 -14.65 -10.38
CA LEU A 31 15.60 -13.31 -9.86
C LEU A 31 14.45 -12.34 -10.14
N GLU A 32 13.82 -12.44 -11.30
CA GLU A 32 12.68 -11.59 -11.68
C GLU A 32 11.48 -11.82 -10.74
N GLN A 33 11.21 -13.07 -10.39
CA GLN A 33 10.18 -13.41 -9.43
C GLN A 33 10.52 -12.86 -8.03
N LEU A 34 11.75 -12.99 -7.60
CA LEU A 34 12.21 -12.41 -6.34
C LEU A 34 12.09 -10.88 -6.35
N ALA A 35 12.51 -10.22 -7.43
CA ALA A 35 12.41 -8.77 -7.58
C ALA A 35 10.95 -8.31 -7.49
N MET A 36 10.03 -8.97 -8.17
CA MET A 36 8.60 -8.66 -8.14
C MET A 36 8.02 -8.87 -6.74
N LEU A 37 8.16 -10.06 -6.16
CA LEU A 37 7.49 -10.41 -4.91
C LEU A 37 8.08 -9.66 -3.71
N SER A 38 9.39 -9.41 -3.69
CA SER A 38 10.02 -8.62 -2.63
C SER A 38 9.62 -7.14 -2.70
N GLN A 39 9.49 -6.56 -3.90
CA GLN A 39 8.99 -5.20 -4.05
C GLN A 39 7.52 -5.08 -3.64
N ILE A 40 6.69 -6.07 -3.92
CA ILE A 40 5.30 -6.11 -3.45
C ILE A 40 5.27 -6.15 -1.92
N SER A 41 6.04 -7.04 -1.29
CA SER A 41 6.13 -7.13 0.17
C SER A 41 6.57 -5.80 0.79
N GLN A 42 7.60 -5.17 0.23
CA GLN A 42 8.07 -3.85 0.68
C GLN A 42 7.02 -2.76 0.53
N ALA A 43 6.33 -2.72 -0.62
CA ALA A 43 5.35 -1.69 -0.93
C ALA A 43 4.14 -1.76 0.00
N GLU A 44 3.59 -2.95 0.20
CA GLU A 44 2.48 -3.18 1.13
C GLU A 44 2.86 -2.87 2.58
N ALA A 45 4.03 -3.31 3.02
CA ALA A 45 4.50 -3.05 4.38
C ALA A 45 4.67 -1.54 4.64
N LYS A 46 5.37 -0.80 3.77
CA LYS A 46 5.57 0.65 3.92
C LYS A 46 4.24 1.40 3.88
N LYS A 47 3.36 1.07 2.93
CA LYS A 47 2.01 1.60 2.84
C LYS A 47 1.23 1.37 4.14
N PHE A 48 1.18 0.14 4.63
CA PHE A 48 0.49 -0.23 5.86
C PHE A 48 0.99 0.58 7.06
N PHE A 49 2.30 0.71 7.26
CA PHE A 49 2.84 1.50 8.37
C PHE A 49 2.46 2.98 8.31
N ILE A 50 2.44 3.58 7.12
CA ILE A 50 1.99 4.97 6.93
C ILE A 50 0.50 5.09 7.27
N GLU A 51 -0.34 4.20 6.76
CA GLU A 51 -1.78 4.16 7.03
C GLU A 51 -2.08 4.01 8.52
N GLN A 52 -1.43 3.05 9.20
CA GLN A 52 -1.58 2.86 10.64
C GLN A 52 -1.11 4.06 11.46
N THR A 53 -0.14 4.81 10.97
CA THR A 53 0.31 6.06 11.60
C THR A 53 -0.74 7.14 11.43
N ARG A 54 -1.29 7.32 10.22
CA ARG A 54 -2.37 8.28 9.92
C ARG A 54 -3.63 7.99 10.73
N LEU A 55 -4.04 6.73 10.86
CA LEU A 55 -5.20 6.32 11.67
C LEU A 55 -5.03 6.67 13.16
N LYS A 56 -3.80 6.76 13.65
CA LYS A 56 -3.48 7.13 15.04
C LYS A 56 -3.10 8.60 15.19
N LYS A 57 -3.63 9.47 14.33
CA LYS A 57 -3.44 10.92 14.38
C LYS A 57 -3.51 11.43 15.82
N TRP A 58 -2.63 12.38 16.15
CA TRP A 58 -2.40 12.98 17.48
C TRP A 58 -1.78 12.05 18.54
N ARG A 59 -1.77 10.74 18.33
CA ARG A 59 -0.96 9.79 19.11
C ARG A 59 0.36 9.44 18.45
N ARG A 60 0.36 9.47 17.10
CA ARG A 60 1.55 9.33 16.26
C ARG A 60 1.62 10.52 15.35
N THR A 61 2.76 11.20 15.34
CA THR A 61 2.97 12.45 14.58
C THR A 61 3.65 12.22 13.24
N GLY A 62 4.19 11.04 13.01
CA GLY A 62 4.84 10.66 11.77
C GLY A 62 5.54 9.33 11.85
N ILE A 63 6.11 8.94 10.75
CA ILE A 63 6.93 7.74 10.60
C ILE A 63 8.16 8.06 9.78
N ILE A 64 9.31 7.62 10.21
CA ILE A 64 10.54 7.64 9.43
C ILE A 64 10.78 6.24 8.91
N TRP A 65 10.90 6.11 7.61
CA TRP A 65 11.23 4.84 6.96
C TRP A 65 12.55 4.94 6.20
N TRP A 66 13.29 3.88 6.14
CA TRP A 66 14.55 3.77 5.45
C TRP A 66 14.32 3.11 4.10
N ASN A 67 14.81 3.63 2.97
CA ASN A 67 15.27 5.00 2.71
C ASN A 67 14.77 5.41 1.32
N MET A 68 15.01 6.66 0.90
CA MET A 68 14.45 7.20 -0.35
C MET A 68 15.23 6.74 -1.57
N LEU A 69 16.55 6.86 -1.56
CA LEU A 69 17.42 6.67 -2.71
C LEU A 69 18.67 5.88 -2.34
N ASP A 70 19.07 4.96 -3.21
CA ASP A 70 20.33 4.24 -3.08
C ASP A 70 21.53 5.12 -3.44
N CYS A 71 22.59 5.03 -2.64
CA CYS A 71 23.85 5.76 -2.85
C CYS A 71 24.81 5.05 -3.82
N TRP A 72 24.58 3.77 -4.11
CA TRP A 72 25.33 2.94 -5.06
C TRP A 72 24.45 1.77 -5.53
N PRO A 73 24.84 1.08 -6.64
CA PRO A 73 24.07 -0.08 -7.12
C PRO A 73 24.04 -1.21 -6.09
N GLN A 74 22.88 -1.53 -5.59
CA GLN A 74 22.67 -2.57 -4.57
C GLN A 74 21.22 -3.09 -4.56
N ILE A 75 21.01 -4.24 -3.94
CA ILE A 75 19.71 -4.69 -3.50
C ILE A 75 19.45 -4.08 -2.12
N SER A 76 18.39 -3.29 -1.98
CA SER A 76 18.17 -2.49 -0.76
C SER A 76 16.71 -2.17 -0.47
N ASP A 77 16.49 -1.55 0.70
CA ASP A 77 15.20 -1.03 1.16
C ASP A 77 14.81 0.31 0.55
N ALA A 78 15.67 0.93 -0.29
CA ALA A 78 15.36 2.18 -0.96
C ALA A 78 14.14 2.03 -1.88
N VAL A 79 13.36 3.08 -2.02
CA VAL A 79 12.18 3.10 -2.91
C VAL A 79 12.50 3.65 -4.30
N VAL A 80 13.68 4.23 -4.46
CA VAL A 80 14.31 4.60 -5.73
C VAL A 80 15.69 4.00 -5.76
N ASP A 81 16.06 3.34 -6.84
CA ASP A 81 17.38 2.74 -6.98
C ASP A 81 18.46 3.77 -7.34
N TYR A 82 19.72 3.32 -7.42
CA TYR A 82 20.86 4.16 -7.78
C TYR A 82 20.72 4.81 -9.18
N TYR A 83 20.02 4.15 -10.10
CA TYR A 83 19.80 4.63 -11.46
C TYR A 83 18.54 5.49 -11.60
N PHE A 84 17.93 5.88 -10.48
CA PHE A 84 16.69 6.67 -10.40
C PHE A 84 15.43 5.94 -10.89
N HIS A 85 15.45 4.61 -11.00
CA HIS A 85 14.23 3.86 -11.26
C HIS A 85 13.39 3.79 -9.98
N LYS A 86 12.12 4.09 -10.14
CA LYS A 86 11.14 4.06 -9.04
C LYS A 86 10.69 2.63 -8.81
N LYS A 87 10.87 2.12 -7.60
CA LYS A 87 10.36 0.81 -7.19
C LYS A 87 8.85 0.92 -6.85
N LEU A 88 8.17 -0.20 -6.75
CA LEU A 88 6.72 -0.25 -6.49
C LEU A 88 6.32 0.56 -5.24
N ALA A 89 7.10 0.48 -4.18
CA ALA A 89 6.85 1.21 -2.94
C ALA A 89 6.80 2.73 -3.10
N PHE A 90 7.50 3.33 -4.08
CA PHE A 90 7.44 4.75 -4.37
C PHE A 90 6.00 5.19 -4.69
N TYR A 91 5.31 4.43 -5.52
CA TYR A 91 3.95 4.75 -5.94
C TYR A 91 2.93 4.51 -4.83
N TYR A 92 3.07 3.42 -4.07
CA TYR A 92 2.17 3.12 -2.94
C TYR A 92 2.28 4.18 -1.84
N ILE A 93 3.51 4.59 -1.50
CA ILE A 93 3.77 5.67 -0.53
C ILE A 93 3.15 6.98 -1.02
N GLY A 94 3.37 7.36 -2.29
CA GLY A 94 2.82 8.58 -2.86
C GLY A 94 1.30 8.67 -2.75
N ARG A 95 0.60 7.56 -2.96
CA ARG A 95 -0.85 7.50 -2.80
C ARG A 95 -1.32 7.70 -1.37
N VAL A 96 -0.71 7.01 -0.42
CA VAL A 96 -1.16 7.08 0.99
C VAL A 96 -0.65 8.32 1.73
N GLN A 97 0.21 9.12 1.10
CA GLN A 97 0.68 10.40 1.63
C GLN A 97 -0.08 11.61 1.05
N GLN A 98 -1.11 11.40 0.23
CA GLN A 98 -1.97 12.51 -0.20
C GLN A 98 -2.61 13.21 1.00
N PRO A 99 -2.77 14.55 0.97
CA PRO A 99 -3.34 15.29 2.10
C PRO A 99 -4.69 14.73 2.58
N VAL A 100 -5.60 14.45 1.64
CA VAL A 100 -6.85 13.71 1.93
C VAL A 100 -6.71 12.31 1.36
N CYS A 101 -6.87 11.30 2.20
CA CYS A 101 -6.71 9.91 1.80
C CYS A 101 -7.71 9.02 2.51
N MET A 102 -8.31 8.08 1.77
CA MET A 102 -9.09 7.01 2.37
C MET A 102 -8.18 5.87 2.83
N VAL A 103 -8.43 5.40 4.03
CA VAL A 103 -7.66 4.33 4.68
C VAL A 103 -8.60 3.27 5.22
N CYS A 104 -8.26 2.01 4.99
CA CYS A 104 -8.93 0.85 5.55
C CYS A 104 -8.21 0.43 6.84
N ALA A 105 -8.93 0.45 7.96
CA ALA A 105 -8.39 -0.01 9.23
C ALA A 105 -8.35 -1.53 9.31
N GLU A 106 -7.50 -2.07 10.18
CA GLU A 106 -7.50 -3.49 10.50
C GLU A 106 -8.88 -3.95 11.00
N PRO A 107 -9.23 -5.24 10.80
CA PRO A 107 -10.56 -5.72 11.10
C PRO A 107 -10.82 -5.76 12.61
N GLU A 108 -11.96 -5.22 13.00
CA GLU A 108 -12.50 -5.30 14.35
C GLU A 108 -13.95 -5.79 14.28
N ASN A 109 -14.31 -6.81 15.05
CA ASN A 109 -15.65 -7.39 15.06
C ASN A 109 -16.17 -7.76 13.65
N TRP A 110 -15.34 -8.45 12.88
CA TRP A 110 -15.64 -8.89 11.50
C TRP A 110 -15.92 -7.75 10.51
N CYS A 111 -15.41 -6.57 10.79
CA CYS A 111 -15.56 -5.41 9.90
C CYS A 111 -14.27 -4.61 9.83
N HIS A 112 -13.92 -4.17 8.63
CA HIS A 112 -12.96 -3.10 8.41
C HIS A 112 -13.69 -1.76 8.49
N LYS A 113 -13.21 -0.85 9.33
CA LYS A 113 -13.66 0.55 9.31
C LYS A 113 -12.94 1.31 8.20
N ILE A 114 -13.66 2.11 7.46
CA ILE A 114 -13.11 2.97 6.40
C ILE A 114 -13.06 4.40 6.93
N PHE A 115 -11.89 5.01 6.84
CA PHE A 115 -11.63 6.35 7.31
C PHE A 115 -11.28 7.29 6.15
N LEU A 116 -11.75 8.54 6.24
CA LEU A 116 -11.15 9.69 5.57
C LEU A 116 -10.14 10.30 6.53
N CYS A 117 -8.88 10.32 6.14
CA CYS A 117 -7.78 10.94 6.85
C CYS A 117 -7.43 12.26 6.14
N ASN A 118 -7.61 13.38 6.82
CA ASN A 118 -7.29 14.70 6.30
C ASN A 118 -6.12 15.29 7.08
N ASP A 119 -5.00 15.53 6.41
CA ASP A 119 -3.81 16.17 6.97
C ASP A 119 -3.67 17.63 6.46
N SER A 120 -4.67 18.14 5.74
CA SER A 120 -4.72 19.56 5.31
C SER A 120 -5.34 20.44 6.40
N ASN A 121 -5.14 21.75 6.26
CA ASN A 121 -5.72 22.76 7.16
C ASN A 121 -7.13 23.19 6.74
N GLU A 122 -7.73 22.53 5.76
CA GLU A 122 -9.03 22.83 5.21
C GLU A 122 -9.97 21.63 5.35
N ALA A 123 -11.25 21.90 5.57
CA ALA A 123 -12.27 20.87 5.51
C ALA A 123 -12.69 20.64 4.05
N HIS A 124 -12.99 19.41 3.68
CA HIS A 124 -13.37 19.02 2.33
C HIS A 124 -14.64 18.19 2.34
N THR A 125 -15.55 18.46 1.39
CA THR A 125 -16.67 17.55 1.08
C THR A 125 -16.15 16.49 0.10
N VAL A 126 -16.29 15.23 0.48
CA VAL A 126 -15.68 14.10 -0.24
C VAL A 126 -16.75 13.10 -0.62
N ARG A 127 -16.93 12.86 -1.92
CA ARG A 127 -17.70 11.72 -2.43
C ARG A 127 -16.77 10.53 -2.58
N TYR A 128 -17.21 9.37 -2.15
CA TYR A 128 -16.37 8.19 -2.15
C TYR A 128 -17.13 6.93 -2.53
N ILE A 129 -16.39 5.95 -3.01
CA ILE A 129 -16.84 4.60 -3.24
C ILE A 129 -15.75 3.61 -2.81
N VAL A 130 -16.16 2.57 -2.12
CA VAL A 130 -15.34 1.41 -1.77
C VAL A 130 -15.87 0.21 -2.53
N ARG A 131 -15.00 -0.49 -3.24
CA ARG A 131 -15.34 -1.63 -4.09
C ARG A 131 -14.51 -2.86 -3.74
N ASP A 132 -15.06 -4.02 -4.04
CA ASP A 132 -14.24 -5.22 -4.29
C ASP A 132 -13.44 -5.02 -5.59
N GLY A 133 -12.14 -5.25 -5.52
CA GLY A 133 -11.25 -5.01 -6.66
C GLY A 133 -11.50 -5.98 -7.82
N GLU A 134 -11.84 -7.24 -7.54
CA GLU A 134 -12.05 -8.26 -8.56
C GLU A 134 -13.47 -8.22 -9.14
N THR A 135 -14.48 -8.21 -8.29
CA THR A 135 -15.88 -8.26 -8.71
C THR A 135 -16.44 -6.90 -9.11
N ARG A 136 -15.79 -5.81 -8.71
CA ARG A 136 -16.26 -4.42 -8.88
C ARG A 136 -17.52 -4.09 -8.09
N GLU A 137 -18.00 -5.00 -7.25
CA GLU A 137 -19.14 -4.78 -6.36
C GLU A 137 -18.89 -3.58 -5.44
N ALA A 138 -19.86 -2.68 -5.35
CA ALA A 138 -19.82 -1.57 -4.41
C ALA A 138 -20.09 -2.07 -2.98
N LEU A 139 -19.10 -1.92 -2.11
CA LEU A 139 -19.17 -2.35 -0.70
C LEU A 139 -19.64 -1.22 0.22
N CYS A 140 -19.31 0.02 -0.12
CA CYS A 140 -19.70 1.22 0.60
C CYS A 140 -19.64 2.42 -0.35
N VAL A 141 -20.65 3.28 -0.33
CA VAL A 141 -20.73 4.49 -1.14
C VAL A 141 -21.30 5.61 -0.29
N GLY A 142 -20.78 6.82 -0.44
CA GLY A 142 -21.34 7.95 0.30
C GLY A 142 -20.67 9.28 -0.03
N GLU A 143 -21.12 10.27 0.72
CA GLU A 143 -20.54 11.60 0.77
C GLU A 143 -20.37 11.98 2.26
N ALA A 144 -19.24 12.58 2.60
CA ALA A 144 -18.94 12.99 3.95
C ALA A 144 -18.08 14.24 3.96
N VAL A 145 -18.20 15.03 5.02
CA VAL A 145 -17.26 16.11 5.31
C VAL A 145 -16.04 15.52 6.03
N SER A 146 -14.87 15.81 5.49
CA SER A 146 -13.58 15.51 6.08
C SER A 146 -13.05 16.78 6.75
N PRO A 147 -13.15 16.94 8.08
CA PRO A 147 -12.71 18.15 8.76
C PRO A 147 -11.19 18.34 8.62
N ALA A 148 -10.74 19.59 8.73
CA ALA A 148 -9.32 19.90 8.72
C ALA A 148 -8.56 19.17 9.82
N ASN A 149 -7.45 18.53 9.47
CA ASN A 149 -6.55 17.85 10.41
C ASN A 149 -7.20 16.73 11.25
N GLU A 150 -8.24 16.07 10.75
CA GLU A 150 -8.97 15.02 11.46
C GLU A 150 -9.14 13.74 10.64
N ASN A 151 -9.49 12.68 11.34
CA ASN A 151 -9.90 11.40 10.75
C ASN A 151 -11.38 11.15 11.04
N VAL A 152 -12.15 10.82 10.01
CA VAL A 152 -13.57 10.50 10.12
C VAL A 152 -13.85 9.09 9.63
N CYS A 153 -14.52 8.27 10.43
CA CYS A 153 -15.01 6.97 9.99
C CYS A 153 -16.24 7.17 9.10
N VAL A 154 -16.14 6.78 7.85
CA VAL A 154 -17.19 7.00 6.84
C VAL A 154 -17.94 5.74 6.43
N GLY A 155 -17.45 4.57 6.83
CA GLY A 155 -18.10 3.32 6.48
C GLY A 155 -17.49 2.09 7.12
N LYS A 156 -18.12 0.96 6.84
CA LYS A 156 -17.63 -0.36 7.28
C LYS A 156 -17.79 -1.37 6.15
N VAL A 157 -16.79 -2.21 5.98
CA VAL A 157 -16.80 -3.34 5.05
C VAL A 157 -16.71 -4.63 5.83
N LYS A 158 -17.66 -5.54 5.62
CA LYS A 158 -17.64 -6.86 6.26
C LYS A 158 -16.46 -7.68 5.75
N THR A 159 -15.84 -8.40 6.67
CA THR A 159 -14.80 -9.39 6.36
C THR A 159 -15.14 -10.74 6.99
N TYR A 160 -14.53 -11.79 6.50
CA TYR A 160 -14.75 -13.15 6.97
C TYR A 160 -13.39 -13.84 7.15
N SER A 161 -13.30 -14.75 8.10
CA SER A 161 -12.08 -15.54 8.31
C SER A 161 -11.68 -16.29 7.05
N GLY A 162 -10.41 -16.23 6.70
CA GLY A 162 -9.84 -16.95 5.55
C GLY A 162 -10.13 -16.33 4.17
N VAL A 163 -10.92 -15.26 4.09
CA VAL A 163 -11.18 -14.60 2.81
C VAL A 163 -10.10 -13.56 2.52
N GLN A 164 -9.34 -13.80 1.46
CA GLN A 164 -8.42 -12.81 0.91
C GLN A 164 -9.14 -12.00 -0.17
N ARG A 165 -9.05 -10.68 -0.09
CA ARG A 165 -9.76 -9.77 -0.99
C ARG A 165 -8.95 -8.49 -1.22
N LEU A 166 -9.01 -7.96 -2.43
CA LEU A 166 -8.58 -6.60 -2.72
C LEU A 166 -9.75 -5.63 -2.50
N ILE A 167 -9.60 -4.69 -1.59
CA ILE A 167 -10.52 -3.58 -1.39
C ILE A 167 -9.93 -2.36 -2.12
N VAL A 168 -10.72 -1.71 -2.97
CA VAL A 168 -10.35 -0.49 -3.67
C VAL A 168 -11.21 0.66 -3.14
N MET A 169 -10.57 1.76 -2.79
CA MET A 169 -11.18 2.98 -2.29
C MET A 169 -10.89 4.11 -3.27
N GLU A 170 -11.93 4.78 -3.76
CA GLU A 170 -11.81 5.91 -4.69
C GLU A 170 -12.62 7.09 -4.14
N TRP A 171 -12.08 8.30 -4.26
CA TRP A 171 -12.76 9.50 -3.79
C TRP A 171 -12.54 10.69 -4.70
N THR A 172 -13.45 11.67 -4.58
CA THR A 172 -13.40 12.94 -5.29
C THR A 172 -13.79 14.05 -4.33
N LEU A 173 -12.98 15.08 -4.23
CA LEU A 173 -13.23 16.29 -3.46
C LEU A 173 -14.18 17.21 -4.24
N GLU A 174 -14.77 18.21 -3.56
CA GLU A 174 -15.66 19.23 -4.14
C GLU A 174 -14.99 20.04 -5.25
N ASP A 175 -13.68 20.22 -5.21
CA ASP A 175 -12.89 20.94 -6.23
C ASP A 175 -12.48 20.09 -7.43
N GLY A 176 -12.91 18.81 -7.46
CA GLY A 176 -12.64 17.87 -8.54
C GLY A 176 -11.33 17.10 -8.39
N ARG A 177 -10.50 17.37 -7.38
CA ARG A 177 -9.34 16.53 -7.08
C ARG A 177 -9.80 15.11 -6.73
N ARG A 178 -9.06 14.14 -7.23
CA ARG A 178 -9.38 12.72 -7.06
C ARG A 178 -8.25 12.03 -6.32
N GLY A 179 -8.56 10.89 -5.75
CA GLY A 179 -7.57 9.99 -5.20
C GLY A 179 -8.10 8.57 -5.16
N ALA A 180 -7.17 7.64 -5.05
CA ALA A 180 -7.49 6.23 -4.86
C ALA A 180 -6.46 5.55 -3.97
N ASN A 181 -6.92 4.52 -3.28
CA ASN A 181 -6.10 3.67 -2.44
C ASN A 181 -6.64 2.23 -2.50
N HIS A 182 -5.85 1.30 -2.04
CA HIS A 182 -6.26 -0.10 -1.94
C HIS A 182 -5.90 -0.68 -0.56
N TYR A 183 -6.50 -1.81 -0.23
CA TYR A 183 -6.17 -2.59 0.94
C TYR A 183 -6.34 -4.08 0.63
N VAL A 184 -5.32 -4.86 0.93
CA VAL A 184 -5.38 -6.32 0.81
C VAL A 184 -5.78 -6.88 2.16
N THR A 185 -6.99 -7.45 2.25
CA THR A 185 -7.48 -8.10 3.48
C THR A 185 -7.24 -9.60 3.44
N GLY A 186 -7.13 -10.19 4.61
CA GLY A 186 -6.87 -11.61 4.82
C GLY A 186 -5.51 -11.87 5.46
N TYR A 187 -5.17 -13.15 5.57
CA TYR A 187 -3.91 -13.59 6.17
C TYR A 187 -2.98 -14.20 5.12
N PRO A 188 -1.67 -14.07 5.26
CA PRO A 188 -0.71 -14.88 4.49
C PRO A 188 -0.98 -16.40 4.64
N ALA A 189 -0.60 -17.28 3.69
CA ALA A 189 0.10 -16.87 2.47
C ALA A 189 -0.90 -16.39 1.39
N PHE A 190 -0.52 -15.34 0.69
CA PHE A 190 -1.28 -14.86 -0.48
C PHE A 190 -0.83 -15.60 -1.74
N ASP A 191 -1.76 -15.88 -2.66
CA ASP A 191 -1.42 -16.41 -3.97
C ASP A 191 -0.73 -15.34 -4.82
N ALA A 192 0.51 -15.58 -5.21
CA ALA A 192 1.32 -14.65 -6.00
C ALA A 192 0.70 -14.34 -7.37
N ARG A 193 0.05 -15.32 -8.01
CA ARG A 193 -0.63 -15.14 -9.30
C ARG A 193 -1.87 -14.26 -9.14
N ARG A 194 -2.62 -14.46 -8.06
CA ARG A 194 -3.76 -13.62 -7.73
C ARG A 194 -3.33 -12.19 -7.42
N TYR A 195 -2.24 -12.02 -6.68
CA TYR A 195 -1.69 -10.69 -6.43
C TYR A 195 -1.26 -9.99 -7.71
N ALA A 196 -0.69 -10.70 -8.69
CA ALA A 196 -0.35 -10.12 -9.99
C ALA A 196 -1.61 -9.57 -10.73
N VAL A 197 -2.75 -10.25 -10.61
CA VAL A 197 -4.03 -9.71 -11.12
C VAL A 197 -4.43 -8.44 -10.36
N TRP A 198 -4.30 -8.43 -9.02
CA TRP A 198 -4.57 -7.26 -8.21
C TRP A 198 -3.64 -6.09 -8.54
N LEU A 199 -2.35 -6.36 -8.76
CA LEU A 199 -1.39 -5.35 -9.18
C LEU A 199 -1.82 -4.66 -10.48
N GLY A 200 -2.31 -5.42 -11.47
CA GLY A 200 -2.86 -4.88 -12.71
C GLY A 200 -4.13 -4.02 -12.53
N ILE A 201 -4.84 -4.17 -11.39
CA ILE A 201 -5.93 -3.27 -10.99
C ILE A 201 -5.37 -2.04 -10.28
N ILE A 202 -4.46 -2.25 -9.33
CA ILE A 202 -3.86 -1.20 -8.50
C ILE A 202 -3.12 -0.17 -9.35
N GLU A 203 -2.35 -0.60 -10.35
CA GLU A 203 -1.57 0.32 -11.20
C GLU A 203 -2.44 1.29 -12.01
N LYS A 204 -3.70 0.92 -12.30
CA LYS A 204 -4.65 1.73 -13.09
C LYS A 204 -5.51 2.67 -12.27
N LEU A 205 -5.41 2.62 -10.94
CA LEU A 205 -6.12 3.55 -10.05
C LEU A 205 -5.65 4.97 -10.30
N ASP A 206 -6.29 5.94 -9.66
CA ASP A 206 -5.88 7.34 -9.74
C ASP A 206 -4.36 7.48 -9.48
N THR A 207 -3.68 8.34 -10.24
CA THR A 207 -2.21 8.36 -10.35
C THR A 207 -1.64 7.04 -10.87
N PRO A 208 -1.98 6.65 -12.12
CA PRO A 208 -1.54 5.37 -12.68
C PRO A 208 -0.02 5.30 -12.85
N PHE A 209 0.51 4.10 -12.81
CA PHE A 209 1.93 3.81 -13.03
C PHE A 209 2.09 2.49 -13.79
N ASP A 210 3.26 2.28 -14.36
CA ASP A 210 3.63 1.01 -15.00
C ASP A 210 4.43 0.15 -14.01
N SER A 211 3.82 -0.93 -13.54
CA SER A 211 4.47 -1.85 -12.60
C SER A 211 5.60 -2.65 -13.26
N ALA A 212 5.55 -2.90 -14.57
CA ALA A 212 6.62 -3.61 -15.27
C ALA A 212 7.94 -2.83 -15.22
N GLY A 213 7.89 -1.50 -15.30
CA GLY A 213 9.06 -0.64 -15.14
C GLY A 213 9.66 -0.63 -13.72
N CYS A 214 8.93 -1.15 -12.72
CA CYS A 214 9.44 -1.26 -11.35
C CYS A 214 10.34 -2.50 -11.17
N PHE A 215 10.20 -3.50 -12.02
CA PHE A 215 10.85 -4.81 -11.87
C PHE A 215 12.01 -5.03 -12.85
N ALA A 216 12.28 -4.03 -13.71
CA ALA A 216 13.32 -4.04 -14.72
C ALA A 216 14.75 -3.95 -14.15
#